data_b57f958884c41ef8d63e24abbc4c31a2
#
_entry.id   b57f958884c41ef8d63e24abbc4c31a2
#
_cell.length_a   1.000
_cell.length_b   1.000
_cell.length_c   1.000
_cell.angle_alpha   90.00
_cell.angle_beta   90.00
_cell.angle_gamma   90.00
#
_symmetry.space_group_name_H-M   'P 1'
#
loop_
_entity.id
_entity.type
_entity.pdbx_description
1 polymer ?
#
loop_
_entity_poly.entity_id
_entity_poly.type
_entity_poly.pdbx_seq_one_letter_code
_entity_poly.pdbx_strand_id
1 'polypeptide(L)'
;MPVWPVADRPTRRPGVRVGVIMDTFSASAWGYEFEVVELTPDGWRRQLDEAPIDLLLVESAWAGSGGAWRYQLTGSKAPSEPLRALVAHCREQGIPTAFWNKEDPPHFEDFLDTARIFDQVFTTDAALIDRYRAALGHDRVEELAFAAQPALHHPMRQRGLHQVRDIGFGGSYWSHKFPERQAQMDLLLGAAANVAERRGIGFDIYSRFEDDPKYRFPEAFLPYVRGSLDYERMLTAYRAHKVMLNVNSVVDSPTMLARRVFEILASGTPVVSTRSAAVEHWFPSGEVTIVDDREEAELMLRALVRSPELRDRQVHLAQRHIWRHHTFSHRATQVLGALGVDDPAAWRRPSVSVIAPTIRPHLVTGIIRTAAKQVGVDVQLLLLLHGFDQDEAELQALAR
;
A
#
# COMPACT_ATOMS: atom_id res chain seq x y z
N MET A 1 16.25 14.01 -1.70
CA MET A 1 14.81 14.16 -1.93
C MET A 1 14.23 15.09 -0.88
N PRO A 2 13.39 16.08 -1.21
CA PRO A 2 12.64 16.84 -0.22
C PRO A 2 11.61 15.96 0.46
N VAL A 3 11.13 16.38 1.63
CA VAL A 3 10.00 15.73 2.32
C VAL A 3 8.73 15.95 1.50
N TRP A 4 7.92 14.89 1.32
CA TRP A 4 6.62 15.01 0.68
C TRP A 4 5.64 15.68 1.66
N PRO A 5 4.93 16.72 1.24
CA PRO A 5 3.94 17.35 2.11
C PRO A 5 2.76 16.39 2.29
N VAL A 6 2.64 15.83 3.47
CA VAL A 6 1.52 14.99 3.87
C VAL A 6 0.39 15.88 4.33
N ALA A 7 -0.80 15.73 3.74
CA ALA A 7 -1.94 16.53 4.13
C ALA A 7 -2.50 16.04 5.48
N ASP A 8 -2.70 16.97 6.40
CA ASP A 8 -3.53 16.70 7.57
C ASP A 8 -4.98 16.56 7.12
N ARG A 9 -5.57 15.39 7.35
CA ARG A 9 -6.95 15.06 6.98
C ARG A 9 -7.61 14.32 8.13
N PRO A 10 -8.92 14.55 8.36
CA PRO A 10 -9.65 13.74 9.32
C PRO A 10 -9.65 12.27 8.91
N THR A 11 -9.70 11.40 9.89
CA THR A 11 -9.84 9.95 9.66
C THR A 11 -11.12 9.64 8.89
N ARG A 12 -11.08 8.60 8.08
CA ARG A 12 -12.24 8.18 7.29
C ARG A 12 -13.36 7.58 8.15
N ARG A 13 -12.99 7.00 9.30
CA ARG A 13 -13.90 6.38 10.28
C ARG A 13 -13.81 7.09 11.61
N PRO A 14 -14.28 8.35 11.69
CA PRO A 14 -14.31 9.05 12.96
C PRO A 14 -15.20 8.29 13.94
N GLY A 15 -14.73 8.16 15.17
CA GLY A 15 -15.42 7.41 16.22
C GLY A 15 -15.08 5.92 16.27
N VAL A 16 -14.27 5.39 15.34
CA VAL A 16 -13.65 4.06 15.49
C VAL A 16 -12.21 4.25 15.99
N ARG A 17 -11.99 3.89 17.23
CA ARG A 17 -10.69 4.03 17.89
C ARG A 17 -9.97 2.69 17.98
N VAL A 18 -8.76 2.62 17.43
CA VAL A 18 -7.99 1.39 17.29
C VAL A 18 -6.71 1.48 18.11
N GLY A 19 -6.56 0.60 19.10
CA GLY A 19 -5.28 0.40 19.78
C GLY A 19 -4.31 -0.33 18.84
N VAL A 20 -3.10 0.18 18.68
CA VAL A 20 -2.15 -0.41 17.75
C VAL A 20 -0.77 -0.66 18.36
N ILE A 21 -0.14 -1.75 17.89
CA ILE A 21 1.30 -2.01 18.03
C ILE A 21 1.82 -2.31 16.63
N MET A 22 2.50 -1.34 16.01
CA MET A 22 2.95 -1.45 14.62
C MET A 22 4.11 -0.51 14.32
N ASP A 23 4.70 -0.65 13.14
CA ASP A 23 5.73 0.27 12.67
C ASP A 23 5.14 1.63 12.29
N THR A 24 5.93 2.69 12.41
CA THR A 24 5.51 4.09 12.18
C THR A 24 4.82 4.29 10.83
N PHE A 25 5.31 3.64 9.76
CA PHE A 25 4.69 3.79 8.44
C PHE A 25 3.30 3.14 8.36
N SER A 26 3.09 2.01 9.07
CA SER A 26 1.77 1.37 9.18
C SER A 26 0.83 2.23 10.02
N ALA A 27 1.29 2.70 11.18
CA ALA A 27 0.51 3.60 12.04
C ALA A 27 0.06 4.86 11.27
N SER A 28 0.98 5.47 10.49
CA SER A 28 0.64 6.61 9.64
C SER A 28 -0.44 6.27 8.59
N ALA A 29 -0.36 5.10 7.96
CA ALA A 29 -1.35 4.70 6.95
C ALA A 29 -2.72 4.36 7.56
N TRP A 30 -2.75 3.64 8.68
CA TRP A 30 -3.97 3.32 9.39
C TRP A 30 -4.62 4.55 10.05
N GLY A 31 -3.84 5.56 10.44
CA GLY A 31 -4.32 6.82 11.01
C GLY A 31 -5.25 7.63 10.09
N TYR A 32 -5.21 7.39 8.77
CA TYR A 32 -6.18 7.95 7.83
C TYR A 32 -7.50 7.17 7.78
N GLU A 33 -7.51 5.96 8.31
CA GLU A 33 -8.72 5.14 8.35
C GLU A 33 -9.40 5.18 9.73
N PHE A 34 -8.63 5.24 10.82
CA PHE A 34 -9.07 5.12 12.21
C PHE A 34 -8.48 6.19 13.12
N GLU A 35 -9.10 6.41 14.28
CA GLU A 35 -8.48 7.10 15.41
C GLU A 35 -7.48 6.14 16.08
N VAL A 36 -6.19 6.29 15.78
CA VAL A 36 -5.15 5.36 16.22
C VAL A 36 -4.62 5.76 17.60
N VAL A 37 -4.54 4.79 18.52
CA VAL A 37 -3.88 4.90 19.82
C VAL A 37 -2.65 3.97 19.80
N GLU A 38 -1.45 4.54 19.65
CA GLU A 38 -0.21 3.76 19.71
C GLU A 38 0.10 3.35 21.15
N LEU A 39 -0.03 2.05 21.44
CA LEU A 39 0.16 1.50 22.78
C LEU A 39 1.64 1.21 23.06
N THR A 40 2.05 1.36 24.33
CA THR A 40 3.38 1.04 24.81
C THR A 40 3.34 0.01 25.93
N PRO A 41 4.40 -0.81 26.13
CA PRO A 41 4.39 -1.89 27.12
C PRO A 41 4.08 -1.42 28.53
N ASP A 42 4.65 -0.27 28.93
CA ASP A 42 4.51 0.27 30.27
C ASP A 42 3.33 1.22 30.43
N GLY A 43 2.76 1.70 29.30
CA GLY A 43 1.75 2.77 29.30
C GLY A 43 0.34 2.34 28.93
N TRP A 44 0.15 1.15 28.35
CA TRP A 44 -1.10 0.76 27.69
C TRP A 44 -2.34 0.86 28.61
N ARG A 45 -2.22 0.54 29.92
CA ARG A 45 -3.36 0.64 30.84
C ARG A 45 -3.87 2.07 30.94
N ARG A 46 -2.96 3.01 31.23
CA ARG A 46 -3.31 4.44 31.29
C ARG A 46 -3.81 4.95 29.94
N GLN A 47 -3.17 4.53 28.85
CA GLN A 47 -3.57 4.93 27.50
C GLN A 47 -4.99 4.48 27.16
N LEU A 48 -5.39 3.27 27.59
CA LEU A 48 -6.76 2.77 27.41
C LEU A 48 -7.76 3.45 28.35
N ASP A 49 -7.36 3.81 29.58
CA ASP A 49 -8.20 4.59 30.51
C ASP A 49 -8.49 6.01 29.96
N GLU A 50 -7.48 6.66 29.37
CA GLU A 50 -7.58 7.99 28.76
C GLU A 50 -8.30 7.98 27.41
N ALA A 51 -8.12 6.92 26.63
CA ALA A 51 -8.65 6.75 25.29
C ALA A 51 -9.11 5.29 25.05
N PRO A 52 -10.33 4.94 25.49
CA PRO A 52 -10.90 3.60 25.25
C PRO A 52 -10.91 3.27 23.75
N ILE A 53 -10.64 2.00 23.42
CA ILE A 53 -10.55 1.50 22.04
C ILE A 53 -11.70 0.55 21.72
N ASP A 54 -12.09 0.48 20.44
CA ASP A 54 -13.10 -0.42 19.92
C ASP A 54 -12.52 -1.76 19.48
N LEU A 55 -11.23 -1.78 19.12
CA LEU A 55 -10.49 -2.99 18.76
C LEU A 55 -8.99 -2.81 18.97
N LEU A 56 -8.26 -3.91 19.11
CA LEU A 56 -6.80 -3.97 19.14
C LEU A 56 -6.28 -4.60 17.84
N LEU A 57 -5.44 -3.86 17.10
CA LEU A 57 -4.77 -4.34 15.88
C LEU A 57 -3.24 -4.32 16.06
N VAL A 58 -2.63 -5.50 16.07
CA VAL A 58 -1.19 -5.66 16.23
C VAL A 58 -0.58 -6.26 14.97
N GLU A 59 0.49 -5.68 14.46
CA GLU A 59 1.24 -6.27 13.34
C GLU A 59 2.52 -6.99 13.81
N SER A 60 3.06 -7.86 12.96
CA SER A 60 4.36 -8.52 13.18
C SER A 60 5.50 -7.51 13.09
N ALA A 61 5.61 -6.65 14.10
CA ALA A 61 6.64 -5.62 14.16
C ALA A 61 7.85 -6.11 14.98
N TRP A 62 9.05 -5.93 14.42
CA TRP A 62 10.32 -6.24 15.14
C TRP A 62 10.59 -5.24 16.26
N ALA A 63 10.10 -4.02 16.14
CA ALA A 63 10.32 -2.94 17.07
C ALA A 63 9.03 -2.28 17.58
N GLY A 64 8.03 -2.09 16.74
CA GLY A 64 6.69 -1.55 17.04
C GLY A 64 6.66 -0.25 17.83
N SER A 65 5.67 0.61 17.59
CA SER A 65 5.41 1.86 18.31
C SER A 65 6.69 2.65 18.66
N GLY A 66 7.45 3.03 17.62
CA GLY A 66 8.70 3.77 17.80
C GLY A 66 9.85 2.99 18.47
N GLY A 67 9.77 1.68 18.57
CA GLY A 67 10.79 0.82 19.19
C GLY A 67 10.44 0.35 20.60
N ALA A 68 9.30 0.78 21.14
CA ALA A 68 8.88 0.43 22.49
C ALA A 68 8.64 -1.08 22.69
N TRP A 69 8.22 -1.80 21.63
CA TRP A 69 7.95 -3.23 21.65
C TRP A 69 9.09 -4.08 21.06
N ARG A 70 10.30 -3.55 21.01
CA ARG A 70 11.44 -4.27 20.41
C ARG A 70 11.62 -5.66 21.04
N TYR A 71 11.60 -6.72 20.19
CA TYR A 71 11.72 -8.13 20.56
C TYR A 71 10.66 -8.63 21.56
N GLN A 72 9.50 -7.98 21.67
CA GLN A 72 8.44 -8.42 22.55
C GLN A 72 7.37 -9.28 21.86
N LEU A 73 7.34 -9.23 20.52
CA LEU A 73 6.42 -9.99 19.67
C LEU A 73 7.07 -11.23 19.04
N THR A 74 8.39 -11.39 19.17
CA THR A 74 9.14 -12.48 18.56
C THR A 74 10.32 -12.91 19.43
N GLY A 75 10.81 -14.14 19.22
CA GLY A 75 11.90 -14.73 20.00
C GLY A 75 11.42 -15.66 21.12
N SER A 76 12.37 -16.28 21.84
CA SER A 76 12.10 -17.36 22.81
C SER A 76 11.21 -16.99 24.00
N LYS A 77 11.01 -15.70 24.24
CA LYS A 77 10.14 -15.18 25.33
C LYS A 77 8.87 -14.52 24.80
N ALA A 78 8.64 -14.55 23.50
CA ALA A 78 7.44 -13.98 22.92
C ALA A 78 6.25 -14.94 23.05
N PRO A 79 5.01 -14.40 23.10
CA PRO A 79 4.70 -13.00 23.34
C PRO A 79 5.07 -12.59 24.78
N SER A 80 5.53 -11.36 24.94
CA SER A 80 5.96 -10.82 26.26
C SER A 80 4.78 -10.73 27.24
N GLU A 81 5.12 -10.65 28.55
CA GLU A 81 4.11 -10.51 29.60
C GLU A 81 3.23 -9.25 29.40
N PRO A 82 3.77 -8.05 29.08
CA PRO A 82 2.93 -6.89 28.81
C PRO A 82 1.94 -7.11 27.65
N LEU A 83 2.35 -7.82 26.58
CA LEU A 83 1.48 -8.12 25.47
C LEU A 83 0.37 -9.11 25.84
N ARG A 84 0.71 -10.17 26.60
CA ARG A 84 -0.27 -11.13 27.13
C ARG A 84 -1.31 -10.44 28.01
N ALA A 85 -0.82 -9.57 28.92
CA ALA A 85 -1.69 -8.82 29.82
C ALA A 85 -2.60 -7.83 29.09
N LEU A 86 -2.10 -7.16 28.04
CA LEU A 86 -2.92 -6.29 27.18
C LEU A 86 -4.02 -7.07 26.46
N VAL A 87 -3.69 -8.19 25.80
CA VAL A 87 -4.67 -9.00 25.07
C VAL A 87 -5.68 -9.63 26.03
N ALA A 88 -5.24 -10.10 27.21
CA ALA A 88 -6.15 -10.61 28.24
C ALA A 88 -7.13 -9.53 28.71
N HIS A 89 -6.64 -8.31 28.97
CA HIS A 89 -7.48 -7.18 29.32
C HIS A 89 -8.50 -6.84 28.24
N CYS A 90 -8.09 -6.79 26.98
CA CYS A 90 -9.02 -6.57 25.85
C CYS A 90 -10.13 -7.65 25.85
N ARG A 91 -9.77 -8.91 26.04
CA ARG A 91 -10.73 -10.03 26.10
C ARG A 91 -11.71 -9.89 27.27
N GLU A 92 -11.23 -9.51 28.46
CA GLU A 92 -12.07 -9.27 29.65
C GLU A 92 -13.07 -8.12 29.43
N GLN A 93 -12.67 -7.11 28.65
CA GLN A 93 -13.51 -5.95 28.32
C GLN A 93 -14.39 -6.18 27.07
N GLY A 94 -14.31 -7.36 26.42
CA GLY A 94 -15.05 -7.64 25.19
C GLY A 94 -14.52 -6.87 23.97
N ILE A 95 -13.28 -6.36 24.02
CA ILE A 95 -12.63 -5.65 22.91
C ILE A 95 -11.99 -6.70 21.99
N PRO A 96 -12.41 -6.82 20.72
CA PRO A 96 -11.86 -7.79 19.79
C PRO A 96 -10.40 -7.50 19.44
N THR A 97 -9.62 -8.55 19.20
CA THR A 97 -8.19 -8.46 18.97
C THR A 97 -7.79 -9.11 17.65
N ALA A 98 -6.94 -8.47 16.88
CA ALA A 98 -6.41 -8.99 15.63
C ALA A 98 -4.88 -8.90 15.58
N PHE A 99 -4.26 -9.93 15.01
CA PHE A 99 -2.85 -9.96 14.68
C PHE A 99 -2.64 -10.06 13.18
N TRP A 100 -1.86 -9.17 12.60
CA TRP A 100 -1.51 -9.19 11.19
C TRP A 100 -0.05 -9.55 10.99
N ASN A 101 0.22 -10.77 10.51
CA ASN A 101 1.58 -11.15 10.15
C ASN A 101 1.93 -10.65 8.74
N LYS A 102 2.53 -9.46 8.67
CA LYS A 102 3.02 -8.85 7.42
C LYS A 102 4.38 -9.38 6.98
N GLU A 103 5.06 -10.15 7.85
CA GLU A 103 6.38 -10.74 7.60
C GLU A 103 6.30 -12.18 7.06
N ASP A 104 5.07 -12.69 6.81
CA ASP A 104 4.85 -13.98 6.15
C ASP A 104 5.34 -13.97 4.70
N PRO A 105 5.73 -15.13 4.14
CA PRO A 105 5.87 -16.44 4.78
C PRO A 105 7.20 -16.67 5.53
N PRO A 106 8.30 -15.86 5.32
CA PRO A 106 9.63 -16.20 5.87
C PRO A 106 9.69 -16.25 7.39
N HIS A 107 8.83 -15.51 8.06
CA HIS A 107 8.80 -15.31 9.51
C HIS A 107 7.55 -15.88 10.18
N PHE A 108 6.93 -16.89 9.57
CA PHE A 108 5.76 -17.57 10.13
C PHE A 108 6.03 -18.11 11.55
N GLU A 109 7.11 -18.88 11.72
CA GLU A 109 7.45 -19.49 13.02
C GLU A 109 7.83 -18.43 14.07
N ASP A 110 8.48 -17.35 13.63
CA ASP A 110 8.95 -16.30 14.55
C ASP A 110 7.78 -15.60 15.25
N PHE A 111 6.62 -15.52 14.62
CA PHE A 111 5.45 -14.81 15.13
C PHE A 111 4.25 -15.72 15.49
N LEU A 112 4.37 -17.05 15.29
CA LEU A 112 3.25 -17.97 15.52
C LEU A 112 2.76 -17.96 16.98
N ASP A 113 3.68 -17.96 17.96
CA ASP A 113 3.29 -17.94 19.37
C ASP A 113 2.59 -16.63 19.76
N THR A 114 2.95 -15.52 19.13
CA THR A 114 2.24 -14.26 19.28
C THR A 114 0.86 -14.32 18.63
N ALA A 115 0.74 -14.87 17.42
CA ALA A 115 -0.55 -15.04 16.76
C ALA A 115 -1.57 -15.84 17.59
N ARG A 116 -1.11 -16.82 18.37
CA ARG A 116 -1.95 -17.71 19.21
C ARG A 116 -2.79 -16.99 20.27
N ILE A 117 -2.40 -15.80 20.69
CA ILE A 117 -3.13 -15.09 21.75
C ILE A 117 -4.23 -14.17 21.25
N PHE A 118 -4.36 -13.98 19.92
CA PHE A 118 -5.35 -13.09 19.30
C PHE A 118 -6.60 -13.83 18.84
N ASP A 119 -7.72 -13.10 18.73
CA ASP A 119 -9.00 -13.66 18.31
C ASP A 119 -9.05 -13.89 16.79
N GLN A 120 -8.48 -12.98 16.01
CA GLN A 120 -8.38 -13.02 14.55
C GLN A 120 -6.92 -12.94 14.12
N VAL A 121 -6.53 -13.73 13.13
CA VAL A 121 -5.18 -13.65 12.53
C VAL A 121 -5.30 -13.31 11.06
N PHE A 122 -4.48 -12.37 10.62
CA PHE A 122 -4.31 -12.03 9.23
C PHE A 122 -2.90 -12.37 8.76
N THR A 123 -2.80 -12.89 7.55
CA THR A 123 -1.52 -13.19 6.88
C THR A 123 -1.44 -12.46 5.54
N THR A 124 -0.24 -12.11 5.10
CA THR A 124 -0.01 -11.60 3.74
C THR A 124 0.10 -12.71 2.70
N ASP A 125 0.18 -13.97 3.14
CA ASP A 125 0.31 -15.14 2.27
C ASP A 125 -0.86 -16.10 2.41
N ALA A 126 -1.75 -16.11 1.41
CA ALA A 126 -2.91 -16.99 1.39
C ALA A 126 -2.54 -18.49 1.50
N ALA A 127 -1.36 -18.89 1.05
CA ALA A 127 -0.90 -20.27 1.16
C ALA A 127 -0.66 -20.73 2.61
N LEU A 128 -0.53 -19.79 3.56
CA LEU A 128 -0.35 -20.09 4.97
C LEU A 128 -1.64 -20.22 5.77
N ILE A 129 -2.80 -19.89 5.21
CA ILE A 129 -4.09 -19.89 5.94
C ILE A 129 -4.36 -21.23 6.59
N ASP A 130 -4.25 -22.33 5.86
CA ASP A 130 -4.53 -23.67 6.43
C ASP A 130 -3.48 -24.08 7.45
N ARG A 131 -2.24 -23.66 7.29
CA ARG A 131 -1.16 -23.88 8.26
C ARG A 131 -1.44 -23.14 9.58
N TYR A 132 -1.92 -21.87 9.48
CA TYR A 132 -2.37 -21.12 10.66
C TYR A 132 -3.55 -21.79 11.33
N ARG A 133 -4.60 -22.16 10.57
CA ARG A 133 -5.78 -22.85 11.12
C ARG A 133 -5.40 -24.10 11.91
N ALA A 134 -4.55 -24.94 11.33
CA ALA A 134 -4.04 -26.13 12.00
C ALA A 134 -3.24 -25.82 13.28
N ALA A 135 -2.38 -24.78 13.24
CA ALA A 135 -1.55 -24.41 14.38
C ALA A 135 -2.33 -23.70 15.50
N LEU A 136 -3.38 -22.93 15.16
CA LEU A 136 -4.17 -22.16 16.10
C LEU A 136 -5.39 -22.93 16.64
N GLY A 137 -5.86 -23.94 15.91
CA GLY A 137 -7.05 -24.74 16.28
C GLY A 137 -8.36 -24.02 16.06
N HIS A 138 -8.43 -23.03 15.17
CA HIS A 138 -9.64 -22.30 14.80
C HIS A 138 -9.56 -21.73 13.38
N ASP A 139 -10.73 -21.39 12.78
CA ASP A 139 -10.85 -20.92 11.40
C ASP A 139 -10.76 -19.40 11.22
N ARG A 140 -10.57 -18.64 12.30
CA ARG A 140 -10.47 -17.17 12.26
C ARG A 140 -9.11 -16.73 11.75
N VAL A 141 -8.84 -17.04 10.48
CA VAL A 141 -7.61 -16.73 9.76
C VAL A 141 -7.97 -16.31 8.34
N GLU A 142 -7.53 -15.11 7.93
CA GLU A 142 -7.78 -14.56 6.62
C GLU A 142 -6.52 -13.95 6.01
N GLU A 143 -6.51 -13.83 4.69
CA GLU A 143 -5.51 -13.04 4.00
C GLU A 143 -5.79 -11.53 4.20
N LEU A 144 -4.75 -10.76 4.50
CA LEU A 144 -4.78 -9.29 4.50
C LEU A 144 -3.54 -8.77 3.75
N ALA A 145 -3.70 -8.55 2.45
CA ALA A 145 -2.62 -8.05 1.61
C ALA A 145 -2.27 -6.59 1.93
N PHE A 146 -1.05 -6.18 1.57
CA PHE A 146 -0.68 -4.76 1.56
C PHE A 146 -1.59 -3.94 0.64
N ALA A 147 -1.56 -2.63 0.83
CA ALA A 147 -2.40 -1.70 0.09
C ALA A 147 -1.76 -0.32 -0.05
N ALA A 148 -2.34 0.53 -0.88
CA ALA A 148 -2.01 1.94 -0.93
C ALA A 148 -2.92 2.76 0.00
N GLN A 149 -2.34 3.77 0.69
CA GLN A 149 -3.12 4.78 1.40
C GLN A 149 -3.32 5.99 0.49
N PRO A 150 -4.55 6.29 0.04
CA PRO A 150 -4.79 7.38 -0.92
C PRO A 150 -4.38 8.76 -0.44
N ALA A 151 -4.30 8.99 0.87
CA ALA A 151 -3.83 10.24 1.44
C ALA A 151 -2.32 10.43 1.28
N LEU A 152 -1.57 9.33 1.22
CA LEU A 152 -0.10 9.31 1.08
C LEU A 152 0.32 8.99 -0.36
N HIS A 153 -0.31 7.98 -0.97
CA HIS A 153 0.03 7.43 -2.27
C HIS A 153 -1.01 7.86 -3.31
N HIS A 154 -0.76 8.97 -3.97
CA HIS A 154 -1.64 9.54 -5.00
C HIS A 154 -0.79 10.21 -6.08
N PRO A 155 -1.30 10.36 -7.31
CA PRO A 155 -0.54 10.82 -8.46
C PRO A 155 -0.40 12.33 -8.56
N MET A 156 -0.50 13.08 -7.45
CA MET A 156 -0.34 14.53 -7.51
C MET A 156 1.05 14.89 -8.03
N ARG A 157 1.08 15.77 -9.02
CA ARG A 157 2.30 16.22 -9.70
C ARG A 157 2.75 17.56 -9.09
N GLN A 158 3.80 17.52 -8.29
CA GLN A 158 4.40 18.72 -7.76
C GLN A 158 5.35 19.32 -8.81
N ARG A 159 5.20 20.61 -9.08
CA ARG A 159 6.06 21.31 -10.06
C ARG A 159 7.54 21.17 -9.67
N GLY A 160 8.37 20.75 -10.62
CA GLY A 160 9.81 20.56 -10.42
C GLY A 160 10.22 19.27 -9.70
N LEU A 161 9.26 18.40 -9.31
CA LEU A 161 9.54 17.13 -8.64
C LEU A 161 8.98 15.91 -9.38
N HIS A 162 8.06 16.10 -10.34
CA HIS A 162 7.44 14.99 -11.05
C HIS A 162 8.34 14.48 -12.17
N GLN A 163 8.72 13.19 -12.09
CA GLN A 163 9.49 12.49 -13.14
C GLN A 163 10.77 13.22 -13.61
N VAL A 164 11.43 13.91 -12.67
CA VAL A 164 12.69 14.62 -12.93
C VAL A 164 13.93 13.70 -12.90
N ARG A 165 13.73 12.44 -12.48
CA ARG A 165 14.75 11.38 -12.44
C ARG A 165 14.29 10.20 -13.28
N ASP A 166 15.23 9.35 -13.72
CA ASP A 166 14.87 8.28 -14.64
C ASP A 166 14.52 7.00 -13.90
N ILE A 167 15.50 6.21 -13.46
CA ILE A 167 15.29 4.90 -12.85
C ILE A 167 15.58 4.99 -11.35
N GLY A 168 14.69 4.42 -10.52
CA GLY A 168 14.89 4.38 -9.08
C GLY A 168 14.74 2.97 -8.51
N PHE A 169 15.48 2.68 -7.46
CA PHE A 169 15.34 1.49 -6.63
C PHE A 169 15.43 1.86 -5.15
N GLY A 170 14.52 1.34 -4.33
CA GLY A 170 14.55 1.50 -2.88
C GLY A 170 14.66 0.14 -2.19
N GLY A 171 15.77 -0.15 -1.54
CA GLY A 171 15.95 -1.42 -0.84
C GLY A 171 17.40 -1.67 -0.46
N SER A 172 17.61 -2.74 0.32
CA SER A 172 18.95 -3.17 0.77
C SER A 172 19.39 -4.41 -0.01
N TYR A 173 20.70 -4.54 -0.21
CA TYR A 173 21.30 -5.72 -0.82
C TYR A 173 21.59 -6.76 0.27
N TRP A 174 20.95 -7.93 0.19
CA TRP A 174 21.09 -8.99 1.18
C TRP A 174 22.17 -9.99 0.73
N SER A 175 23.43 -9.67 0.96
CA SER A 175 24.56 -10.49 0.51
C SER A 175 24.66 -11.87 1.16
N HIS A 176 24.00 -12.08 2.31
CA HIS A 176 24.10 -13.27 3.15
C HIS A 176 22.84 -14.13 3.19
N LYS A 177 21.76 -13.69 2.56
CA LYS A 177 20.46 -14.38 2.57
C LYS A 177 19.76 -14.21 1.22
N PHE A 178 18.81 -15.12 0.94
CA PHE A 178 17.91 -15.03 -0.22
C PHE A 178 18.63 -14.96 -1.59
N PRO A 179 19.29 -16.06 -2.02
CA PRO A 179 20.02 -16.10 -3.30
C PRO A 179 19.16 -15.75 -4.51
N GLU A 180 17.87 -16.16 -4.50
CA GLU A 180 16.90 -15.81 -5.56
C GLU A 180 16.68 -14.31 -5.64
N ARG A 181 16.61 -13.61 -4.49
CA ARG A 181 16.52 -12.16 -4.45
C ARG A 181 17.79 -11.51 -4.97
N GLN A 182 18.97 -12.06 -4.69
CA GLN A 182 20.23 -11.56 -5.25
C GLN A 182 20.25 -11.68 -6.77
N ALA A 183 19.85 -12.84 -7.31
CA ALA A 183 19.78 -13.03 -8.76
C ALA A 183 18.84 -12.01 -9.44
N GLN A 184 17.68 -11.72 -8.84
CA GLN A 184 16.76 -10.68 -9.31
C GLN A 184 17.40 -9.28 -9.23
N MET A 185 18.11 -8.97 -8.16
CA MET A 185 18.83 -7.70 -8.02
C MET A 185 19.91 -7.57 -9.07
N ASP A 186 20.71 -8.61 -9.32
CA ASP A 186 21.74 -8.60 -10.33
C ASP A 186 21.17 -8.47 -11.76
N LEU A 187 19.99 -9.03 -12.00
CA LEU A 187 19.27 -8.84 -13.25
C LEU A 187 18.80 -7.39 -13.42
N LEU A 188 17.99 -6.90 -12.49
CA LEU A 188 17.30 -5.61 -12.63
C LEU A 188 18.26 -4.42 -12.44
N LEU A 189 19.09 -4.45 -11.39
CA LEU A 189 20.05 -3.37 -11.15
C LEU A 189 21.17 -3.39 -12.19
N GLY A 190 21.58 -4.58 -12.64
CA GLY A 190 22.55 -4.73 -13.73
C GLY A 190 22.03 -4.17 -15.05
N ALA A 191 20.74 -4.43 -15.38
CA ALA A 191 20.10 -3.82 -16.54
C ALA A 191 20.03 -2.28 -16.42
N ALA A 192 19.65 -1.76 -15.25
CA ALA A 192 19.60 -0.32 -15.00
C ALA A 192 20.99 0.34 -15.10
N ALA A 193 22.03 -0.29 -14.53
CA ALA A 193 23.41 0.18 -14.63
C ALA A 193 23.89 0.22 -16.08
N ASN A 194 23.66 -0.85 -16.86
CA ASN A 194 24.00 -0.92 -18.28
C ASN A 194 23.31 0.19 -19.09
N VAL A 195 22.03 0.45 -18.81
CA VAL A 195 21.28 1.51 -19.48
C VAL A 195 21.80 2.89 -19.08
N ALA A 196 22.20 3.07 -17.82
CA ALA A 196 22.79 4.32 -17.33
C ALA A 196 24.12 4.62 -18.02
N GLU A 197 25.03 3.64 -18.07
CA GLU A 197 26.37 3.81 -18.69
C GLU A 197 26.30 4.05 -20.21
N ARG A 198 25.48 3.26 -20.91
CA ARG A 198 25.47 3.28 -22.38
C ARG A 198 24.59 4.37 -22.98
N ARG A 199 23.65 4.92 -22.22
CA ARG A 199 22.60 5.79 -22.75
C ARG A 199 22.45 7.11 -22.02
N GLY A 200 23.23 7.36 -20.97
CA GLY A 200 23.13 8.57 -20.15
C GLY A 200 21.79 8.70 -19.42
N ILE A 201 21.14 7.57 -19.13
CA ILE A 201 19.90 7.50 -18.35
C ILE A 201 20.28 7.48 -16.87
N GLY A 202 19.65 8.32 -16.04
CA GLY A 202 19.93 8.37 -14.61
C GLY A 202 19.47 7.11 -13.87
N PHE A 203 20.27 6.65 -12.91
CA PHE A 203 19.90 5.55 -12.03
C PHE A 203 20.25 5.91 -10.58
N ASP A 204 19.29 5.72 -9.66
CA ASP A 204 19.45 6.02 -8.24
C ASP A 204 19.02 4.83 -7.39
N ILE A 205 19.86 4.44 -6.43
CA ILE A 205 19.62 3.42 -5.43
C ILE A 205 19.53 4.07 -4.05
N TYR A 206 18.43 3.85 -3.35
CA TYR A 206 18.22 4.28 -1.95
C TYR A 206 18.33 3.10 -1.02
N SER A 207 19.43 3.07 -0.23
CA SER A 207 19.75 1.98 0.70
C SER A 207 19.54 2.42 2.14
N ARG A 208 18.81 1.61 2.91
CA ARG A 208 18.54 1.91 4.32
C ARG A 208 19.72 1.59 5.25
N PHE A 209 20.55 0.61 4.88
CA PHE A 209 21.61 0.04 5.72
C PHE A 209 22.97 0.09 5.00
N GLU A 210 23.34 1.27 4.50
CA GLU A 210 24.56 1.45 3.71
C GLU A 210 25.84 1.13 4.52
N ASP A 211 25.84 1.44 5.83
CA ASP A 211 26.97 1.26 6.72
C ASP A 211 27.16 -0.20 7.22
N ASP A 212 26.15 -1.07 7.06
CA ASP A 212 26.24 -2.47 7.48
C ASP A 212 26.76 -3.34 6.33
N PRO A 213 27.93 -4.00 6.49
CA PRO A 213 28.52 -4.85 5.45
C PRO A 213 27.59 -5.96 4.93
N LYS A 214 26.62 -6.42 5.74
CA LYS A 214 25.64 -7.46 5.36
C LYS A 214 24.65 -6.99 4.31
N TYR A 215 24.48 -5.68 4.18
CA TYR A 215 23.49 -5.05 3.28
C TYR A 215 24.14 -4.17 2.23
N ARG A 216 25.48 -4.15 2.17
CA ARG A 216 26.23 -3.32 1.25
C ARG A 216 26.08 -3.82 -0.18
N PHE A 217 25.87 -2.89 -1.08
CA PHE A 217 25.82 -3.16 -2.52
C PHE A 217 27.21 -3.56 -3.07
N PRO A 218 27.26 -4.48 -4.06
CA PRO A 218 28.46 -4.76 -4.84
C PRO A 218 29.06 -3.49 -5.48
N GLU A 219 30.38 -3.49 -5.74
CA GLU A 219 31.10 -2.34 -6.29
C GLU A 219 30.49 -1.79 -7.57
N ALA A 220 29.98 -2.66 -8.43
CA ALA A 220 29.29 -2.27 -9.67
C ALA A 220 28.09 -1.34 -9.46
N PHE A 221 27.46 -1.38 -8.29
CA PHE A 221 26.28 -0.58 -8.00
C PHE A 221 26.57 0.64 -7.12
N LEU A 222 27.74 0.73 -6.49
CA LEU A 222 28.11 1.84 -5.59
C LEU A 222 27.99 3.23 -6.25
N PRO A 223 28.34 3.45 -7.54
CA PRO A 223 28.18 4.74 -8.18
C PRO A 223 26.74 5.26 -8.22
N TYR A 224 25.75 4.38 -8.08
CA TYR A 224 24.32 4.70 -8.13
C TYR A 224 23.67 4.84 -6.75
N VAL A 225 24.37 4.46 -5.68
CA VAL A 225 23.86 4.57 -4.30
C VAL A 225 23.82 6.04 -3.87
N ARG A 226 22.64 6.46 -3.35
CA ARG A 226 22.37 7.84 -2.92
C ARG A 226 22.12 7.94 -1.41
N GLY A 227 22.43 6.89 -0.67
CA GLY A 227 22.18 6.82 0.76
C GLY A 227 20.74 6.45 1.13
N SER A 228 20.39 6.66 2.38
CA SER A 228 19.09 6.34 2.96
C SER A 228 18.08 7.47 2.78
N LEU A 229 16.82 7.11 2.62
CA LEU A 229 15.68 8.05 2.72
C LEU A 229 14.75 7.60 3.84
N ASP A 230 14.30 8.54 4.66
CA ASP A 230 13.11 8.34 5.48
C ASP A 230 11.86 8.14 4.62
N TYR A 231 10.77 7.71 5.25
CA TYR A 231 9.56 7.37 4.50
C TYR A 231 8.95 8.56 3.76
N GLU A 232 8.95 9.74 4.39
CA GLU A 232 8.40 10.95 3.78
C GLU A 232 9.19 11.40 2.55
N ARG A 233 10.52 11.25 2.56
CA ARG A 233 11.36 11.49 1.38
C ARG A 233 11.23 10.39 0.33
N MET A 234 10.95 9.14 0.77
CA MET A 234 10.67 8.05 -0.16
C MET A 234 9.37 8.29 -0.94
N LEU A 235 8.34 8.89 -0.31
CA LEU A 235 7.11 9.31 -0.99
C LEU A 235 7.39 10.30 -2.14
N THR A 236 8.38 11.19 -1.97
CA THR A 236 8.85 12.06 -3.05
C THR A 236 9.60 11.27 -4.11
N ALA A 237 10.48 10.34 -3.70
CA ALA A 237 11.22 9.51 -4.65
C ALA A 237 10.29 8.70 -5.56
N TYR A 238 9.19 8.14 -5.04
CA TYR A 238 8.18 7.43 -5.84
C TYR A 238 7.62 8.27 -6.99
N ARG A 239 7.49 9.58 -6.82
CA ARG A 239 6.95 10.52 -7.83
C ARG A 239 8.01 11.16 -8.70
N ALA A 240 9.25 11.25 -8.20
CA ALA A 240 10.34 11.90 -8.87
C ALA A 240 10.95 11.06 -10.00
N HIS A 241 10.80 9.74 -9.94
CA HIS A 241 11.33 8.82 -10.94
C HIS A 241 10.31 8.55 -12.05
N LYS A 242 10.82 8.32 -13.26
CA LYS A 242 10.03 7.87 -14.42
C LYS A 242 9.64 6.40 -14.30
N VAL A 243 10.47 5.59 -13.64
CA VAL A 243 10.24 4.16 -13.40
C VAL A 243 10.94 3.72 -12.12
N MET A 244 10.30 2.83 -11.37
CA MET A 244 10.88 2.22 -10.17
C MET A 244 11.00 0.72 -10.35
N LEU A 245 12.07 0.16 -9.77
CA LEU A 245 12.33 -1.28 -9.79
C LEU A 245 11.75 -1.95 -8.54
N ASN A 246 11.22 -3.17 -8.71
CA ASN A 246 10.82 -4.03 -7.62
C ASN A 246 11.53 -5.39 -7.69
N VAL A 247 11.97 -5.86 -6.55
CA VAL A 247 12.58 -7.18 -6.35
C VAL A 247 11.74 -7.94 -5.33
N ASN A 248 11.37 -9.16 -5.66
CA ASN A 248 10.52 -10.00 -4.84
C ASN A 248 11.36 -10.83 -3.86
N SER A 249 11.04 -10.78 -2.56
CA SER A 249 11.72 -11.61 -1.55
C SER A 249 11.18 -13.05 -1.53
N VAL A 250 9.93 -13.20 -1.95
CA VAL A 250 9.23 -14.49 -2.09
C VAL A 250 8.62 -14.52 -3.49
N VAL A 251 8.92 -15.55 -4.25
CA VAL A 251 8.46 -15.66 -5.66
C VAL A 251 7.27 -16.60 -5.80
N ASP A 252 7.15 -17.59 -4.91
CA ASP A 252 6.15 -18.66 -4.99
C ASP A 252 4.86 -18.38 -4.21
N SER A 253 4.86 -17.38 -3.32
CA SER A 253 3.64 -17.00 -2.61
C SER A 253 2.59 -16.46 -3.59
N PRO A 254 1.34 -16.93 -3.52
CA PRO A 254 0.29 -16.46 -4.41
C PRO A 254 -0.11 -15.00 -4.15
N THR A 255 0.10 -14.48 -2.94
CA THR A 255 -0.46 -13.17 -2.54
C THR A 255 0.53 -12.25 -1.84
N MET A 256 1.65 -12.76 -1.29
CA MET A 256 2.66 -11.91 -0.65
C MET A 256 3.41 -11.07 -1.68
N LEU A 257 3.06 -9.81 -1.78
CA LEU A 257 3.71 -8.82 -2.63
C LEU A 257 4.18 -7.64 -1.79
N ALA A 258 5.41 -7.18 -2.02
CA ALA A 258 5.95 -6.05 -1.30
C ALA A 258 5.04 -4.80 -1.38
N ARG A 259 4.72 -4.18 -0.25
CA ARG A 259 3.84 -2.99 -0.15
C ARG A 259 4.21 -1.87 -1.13
N ARG A 260 5.53 -1.70 -1.39
CA ARG A 260 6.03 -0.65 -2.30
C ARG A 260 5.44 -0.71 -3.70
N VAL A 261 5.05 -1.88 -4.20
CA VAL A 261 4.45 -2.02 -5.52
C VAL A 261 3.14 -1.25 -5.58
N PHE A 262 2.26 -1.44 -4.58
CA PHE A 262 1.01 -0.69 -4.46
C PHE A 262 1.25 0.81 -4.27
N GLU A 263 2.22 1.17 -3.43
CA GLU A 263 2.57 2.57 -3.10
C GLU A 263 3.11 3.33 -4.32
N ILE A 264 4.04 2.73 -5.07
CA ILE A 264 4.67 3.33 -6.26
C ILE A 264 3.63 3.53 -7.36
N LEU A 265 2.87 2.48 -7.69
CA LEU A 265 1.85 2.54 -8.73
C LEU A 265 0.77 3.57 -8.39
N ALA A 266 0.28 3.58 -7.15
CA ALA A 266 -0.67 4.58 -6.67
C ALA A 266 -0.11 6.01 -6.74
N SER A 267 1.19 6.18 -6.50
CA SER A 267 1.88 7.47 -6.60
C SER A 267 2.11 7.97 -8.04
N GLY A 268 1.76 7.16 -9.05
CA GLY A 268 1.82 7.57 -10.44
C GLY A 268 3.13 7.22 -11.16
N THR A 269 3.83 6.21 -10.69
CA THR A 269 5.08 5.74 -11.30
C THR A 269 4.98 4.26 -11.66
N PRO A 270 5.33 3.87 -12.89
CA PRO A 270 5.34 2.49 -13.30
C PRO A 270 6.42 1.68 -12.57
N VAL A 271 6.13 0.39 -12.41
CA VAL A 271 7.03 -0.57 -11.77
C VAL A 271 7.51 -1.59 -12.79
N VAL A 272 8.82 -1.84 -12.79
CA VAL A 272 9.45 -3.00 -13.46
C VAL A 272 9.85 -4.00 -12.38
N SER A 273 9.40 -5.23 -12.52
CA SER A 273 9.61 -6.32 -11.56
C SER A 273 10.04 -7.59 -12.27
N THR A 274 10.78 -8.44 -11.59
CA THR A 274 10.89 -9.85 -11.98
C THR A 274 9.58 -10.58 -11.72
N ARG A 275 9.41 -11.72 -12.37
CA ARG A 275 8.23 -12.58 -12.22
C ARG A 275 8.07 -13.06 -10.78
N SER A 276 6.84 -13.06 -10.29
CA SER A 276 6.42 -13.77 -9.09
C SER A 276 4.92 -14.08 -9.16
N ALA A 277 4.49 -15.14 -8.49
CA ALA A 277 3.07 -15.52 -8.47
C ALA A 277 2.18 -14.38 -7.95
N ALA A 278 2.62 -13.66 -6.91
CA ALA A 278 1.85 -12.54 -6.36
C ALA A 278 1.75 -11.34 -7.31
N VAL A 279 2.79 -11.03 -8.10
CA VAL A 279 2.70 -9.94 -9.10
C VAL A 279 1.66 -10.29 -10.16
N GLU A 280 1.66 -11.53 -10.66
CA GLU A 280 0.71 -11.99 -11.67
C GLU A 280 -0.72 -12.09 -11.11
N HIS A 281 -0.87 -12.48 -9.84
CA HIS A 281 -2.17 -12.54 -9.17
C HIS A 281 -2.80 -11.16 -9.00
N TRP A 282 -2.05 -10.21 -8.44
CA TRP A 282 -2.58 -8.87 -8.13
C TRP A 282 -2.66 -7.94 -9.34
N PHE A 283 -1.83 -8.15 -10.37
CA PHE A 283 -1.71 -7.27 -11.53
C PHE A 283 -1.71 -8.05 -12.86
N PRO A 284 -2.81 -8.78 -13.16
CA PRO A 284 -2.85 -9.73 -14.27
C PRO A 284 -2.93 -9.09 -15.67
N SER A 285 -3.20 -7.77 -15.76
CA SER A 285 -3.50 -7.11 -17.04
C SER A 285 -2.38 -6.19 -17.54
N GLY A 286 -1.15 -6.43 -17.08
CA GLY A 286 0.03 -5.66 -17.52
C GLY A 286 0.20 -4.30 -16.81
N GLU A 287 -0.38 -4.16 -15.62
CA GLU A 287 -0.22 -2.98 -14.78
C GLU A 287 1.20 -2.85 -14.22
N VAL A 288 1.92 -3.96 -14.12
CA VAL A 288 3.33 -4.06 -13.76
C VAL A 288 4.08 -4.62 -14.97
N THR A 289 5.21 -4.03 -15.33
CA THR A 289 6.10 -4.59 -16.35
C THR A 289 6.90 -5.74 -15.71
N ILE A 290 6.62 -6.97 -16.15
CA ILE A 290 7.35 -8.16 -15.73
C ILE A 290 8.45 -8.44 -16.76
N VAL A 291 9.65 -8.75 -16.29
CA VAL A 291 10.81 -9.08 -17.13
C VAL A 291 11.48 -10.34 -16.61
N ASP A 292 11.90 -11.20 -17.53
CA ASP A 292 12.47 -12.50 -17.23
C ASP A 292 14.00 -12.53 -17.40
N ASP A 293 14.56 -11.61 -18.19
CA ASP A 293 15.99 -11.51 -18.42
C ASP A 293 16.50 -10.05 -18.47
N ARG A 294 17.82 -9.89 -18.53
CA ARG A 294 18.50 -8.58 -18.53
C ARG A 294 18.25 -7.79 -19.80
N GLU A 295 18.20 -8.44 -20.95
CA GLU A 295 18.02 -7.77 -22.23
C GLU A 295 16.61 -7.19 -22.35
N GLU A 296 15.61 -7.93 -21.93
CA GLU A 296 14.23 -7.49 -21.83
C GLU A 296 14.11 -6.33 -20.83
N ALA A 297 14.76 -6.44 -19.66
CA ALA A 297 14.79 -5.37 -18.66
C ALA A 297 15.40 -4.08 -19.23
N GLU A 298 16.55 -4.14 -19.92
CA GLU A 298 17.15 -2.99 -20.58
C GLU A 298 16.24 -2.35 -21.63
N LEU A 299 15.54 -3.17 -22.43
CA LEU A 299 14.58 -2.70 -23.42
C LEU A 299 13.43 -1.95 -22.77
N MET A 300 12.79 -2.58 -21.77
CA MET A 300 11.63 -1.99 -21.09
C MET A 300 11.97 -0.75 -20.29
N LEU A 301 13.13 -0.72 -19.61
CA LEU A 301 13.59 0.47 -18.90
C LEU A 301 13.80 1.65 -19.86
N ARG A 302 14.43 1.42 -21.02
CA ARG A 302 14.60 2.47 -22.06
C ARG A 302 13.26 2.95 -22.62
N ALA A 303 12.33 2.02 -22.87
CA ALA A 303 11.01 2.35 -23.38
C ALA A 303 10.23 3.22 -22.37
N LEU A 304 10.16 2.79 -21.09
CA LEU A 304 9.47 3.51 -20.03
C LEU A 304 10.11 4.87 -19.73
N VAL A 305 11.44 4.99 -19.75
CA VAL A 305 12.11 6.29 -19.53
C VAL A 305 11.81 7.28 -20.65
N ARG A 306 11.69 6.82 -21.90
CA ARG A 306 11.54 7.67 -23.09
C ARG A 306 10.11 7.96 -23.51
N SER A 307 9.14 7.07 -23.22
CA SER A 307 7.75 7.24 -23.64
C SER A 307 6.86 7.62 -22.45
N PRO A 308 6.46 8.90 -22.34
CA PRO A 308 5.44 9.33 -21.37
C PRO A 308 4.12 8.60 -21.56
N GLU A 309 3.70 8.34 -22.80
CA GLU A 309 2.43 7.71 -23.15
C GLU A 309 2.37 6.28 -22.62
N LEU A 310 3.49 5.54 -22.73
CA LEU A 310 3.60 4.18 -22.21
C LEU A 310 3.47 4.19 -20.67
N ARG A 311 4.18 5.10 -20.00
CA ARG A 311 4.08 5.26 -18.54
C ARG A 311 2.67 5.61 -18.11
N ASP A 312 2.06 6.63 -18.72
CA ASP A 312 0.73 7.11 -18.36
C ASP A 312 -0.32 6.01 -18.55
N ARG A 313 -0.23 5.23 -19.63
CA ARG A 313 -1.13 4.09 -19.87
C ARG A 313 -1.01 3.02 -18.78
N GLN A 314 0.21 2.58 -18.48
CA GLN A 314 0.46 1.54 -17.47
C GLN A 314 -0.01 1.98 -16.09
N VAL A 315 0.38 3.19 -15.69
CA VAL A 315 -0.02 3.79 -14.40
C VAL A 315 -1.53 3.94 -14.29
N HIS A 316 -2.20 4.38 -15.36
CA HIS A 316 -3.66 4.53 -15.35
C HIS A 316 -4.37 3.20 -15.10
N LEU A 317 -3.94 2.11 -15.74
CA LEU A 317 -4.49 0.78 -15.50
C LEU A 317 -4.26 0.33 -14.06
N ALA A 318 -3.02 0.45 -13.56
CA ALA A 318 -2.65 0.07 -12.21
C ALA A 318 -3.44 0.87 -11.15
N GLN A 319 -3.57 2.18 -11.32
CA GLN A 319 -4.32 3.02 -10.40
C GLN A 319 -5.80 2.67 -10.35
N ARG A 320 -6.44 2.42 -11.49
CA ARG A 320 -7.84 1.98 -11.51
C ARG A 320 -8.04 0.67 -10.75
N HIS A 321 -7.09 -0.27 -10.87
CA HIS A 321 -7.10 -1.52 -10.13
C HIS A 321 -6.93 -1.30 -8.63
N ILE A 322 -5.90 -0.53 -8.23
CA ILE A 322 -5.61 -0.22 -6.83
C ILE A 322 -6.78 0.50 -6.15
N TRP A 323 -7.34 1.54 -6.80
CA TRP A 323 -8.44 2.30 -6.22
C TRP A 323 -9.72 1.48 -6.03
N ARG A 324 -9.92 0.43 -6.83
CA ARG A 324 -11.06 -0.47 -6.70
C ARG A 324 -10.89 -1.54 -5.64
N HIS A 325 -9.64 -1.99 -5.37
CA HIS A 325 -9.44 -3.23 -4.63
C HIS A 325 -8.35 -3.18 -3.55
N HIS A 326 -7.39 -2.26 -3.66
CA HIS A 326 -6.16 -2.32 -2.87
C HIS A 326 -5.82 -1.00 -2.17
N THR A 327 -6.80 -0.40 -1.49
CA THR A 327 -6.58 0.74 -0.60
C THR A 327 -6.67 0.30 0.86
N PHE A 328 -6.06 1.07 1.77
CA PHE A 328 -6.20 0.86 3.21
C PHE A 328 -7.67 0.89 3.65
N SER A 329 -8.54 1.63 2.95
CA SER A 329 -9.97 1.60 3.25
C SER A 329 -10.61 0.23 3.02
N HIS A 330 -10.21 -0.51 1.98
CA HIS A 330 -10.67 -1.89 1.78
C HIS A 330 -10.16 -2.80 2.89
N ARG A 331 -8.92 -2.63 3.33
CA ARG A 331 -8.34 -3.41 4.44
C ARG A 331 -9.03 -3.08 5.76
N ALA A 332 -9.36 -1.80 5.99
CA ALA A 332 -10.11 -1.37 7.17
C ALA A 332 -11.50 -2.00 7.24
N THR A 333 -12.26 -1.99 6.14
CA THR A 333 -13.56 -2.68 6.06
C THR A 333 -13.40 -4.19 6.31
N GLN A 334 -12.36 -4.82 5.76
CA GLN A 334 -12.09 -6.24 5.97
C GLN A 334 -11.79 -6.56 7.45
N VAL A 335 -10.92 -5.77 8.09
CA VAL A 335 -10.57 -5.94 9.51
C VAL A 335 -11.79 -5.77 10.41
N LEU A 336 -12.59 -4.72 10.20
CA LEU A 336 -13.81 -4.48 10.97
C LEU A 336 -14.83 -5.62 10.78
N GLY A 337 -15.03 -6.06 9.55
CA GLY A 337 -15.93 -7.16 9.23
C GLY A 337 -15.52 -8.49 9.89
N ALA A 338 -14.23 -8.85 9.86
CA ALA A 338 -13.69 -10.04 10.48
C ALA A 338 -13.83 -10.03 12.03
N LEU A 339 -13.78 -8.84 12.62
CA LEU A 339 -13.91 -8.64 14.07
C LEU A 339 -15.36 -8.37 14.53
N GLY A 340 -16.33 -8.28 13.61
CA GLY A 340 -17.71 -7.97 13.94
C GLY A 340 -17.93 -6.55 14.46
N VAL A 341 -17.05 -5.61 14.12
CA VAL A 341 -17.15 -4.19 14.46
C VAL A 341 -17.86 -3.45 13.34
N ASP A 342 -18.81 -2.59 13.70
CA ASP A 342 -19.53 -1.78 12.72
C ASP A 342 -18.59 -0.84 11.96
N ASP A 343 -18.71 -0.81 10.62
CA ASP A 343 -17.97 0.12 9.78
C ASP A 343 -18.82 1.37 9.45
N PRO A 344 -18.58 2.52 10.09
CA PRO A 344 -19.32 3.75 9.81
C PRO A 344 -19.04 4.32 8.42
N ALA A 345 -17.95 3.89 7.78
CA ALA A 345 -17.60 4.20 6.41
C ALA A 345 -17.96 3.06 5.44
N ALA A 346 -18.71 2.05 5.92
CA ALA A 346 -19.27 1.03 5.06
C ALA A 346 -19.94 1.70 3.86
N TRP A 347 -19.63 1.20 2.71
CA TRP A 347 -19.81 1.83 1.42
C TRP A 347 -21.15 2.56 1.28
N ARG A 348 -21.16 3.87 1.48
CA ARG A 348 -22.23 4.76 1.02
C ARG A 348 -21.86 5.16 -0.40
N ARG A 349 -22.83 5.08 -1.32
CA ARG A 349 -22.62 5.61 -2.67
C ARG A 349 -22.16 7.06 -2.55
N PRO A 350 -20.98 7.42 -3.08
CA PRO A 350 -20.55 8.81 -3.06
C PRO A 350 -21.53 9.64 -3.90
N SER A 351 -21.90 10.82 -3.41
CA SER A 351 -22.63 11.78 -4.24
C SER A 351 -21.64 12.60 -5.08
N VAL A 352 -21.94 12.73 -6.37
CA VAL A 352 -21.12 13.47 -7.32
C VAL A 352 -21.96 14.50 -8.03
N SER A 353 -21.57 15.78 -7.94
CA SER A 353 -22.18 16.84 -8.75
C SER A 353 -21.44 16.97 -10.08
N VAL A 354 -22.13 16.71 -11.16
CA VAL A 354 -21.63 16.91 -12.52
C VAL A 354 -22.13 18.28 -13.01
N ILE A 355 -21.21 19.20 -13.28
CA ILE A 355 -21.52 20.53 -13.82
C ILE A 355 -21.26 20.48 -15.33
N ALA A 356 -22.30 20.66 -16.13
CA ALA A 356 -22.22 20.59 -17.58
C ALA A 356 -22.75 21.89 -18.24
N PRO A 357 -21.88 22.87 -18.55
CA PRO A 357 -22.27 24.03 -19.34
C PRO A 357 -22.41 23.66 -20.83
N THR A 358 -23.45 24.12 -21.49
CA THR A 358 -23.62 23.90 -22.92
C THR A 358 -24.33 25.07 -23.61
N ILE A 359 -23.89 25.40 -24.82
CA ILE A 359 -24.57 26.32 -25.76
C ILE A 359 -25.27 25.54 -26.88
N ARG A 360 -25.28 24.19 -26.79
CA ARG A 360 -25.73 23.30 -27.87
C ARG A 360 -26.97 22.51 -27.43
N PRO A 361 -28.17 22.88 -27.83
CA PRO A 361 -29.40 22.19 -27.42
C PRO A 361 -29.40 20.68 -27.74
N HIS A 362 -28.88 20.30 -28.88
CA HIS A 362 -28.82 18.90 -29.31
C HIS A 362 -27.94 17.97 -28.46
N LEU A 363 -27.05 18.53 -27.62
CA LEU A 363 -26.20 17.72 -26.71
C LEU A 363 -26.87 17.45 -25.37
N VAL A 364 -27.88 18.18 -24.98
CA VAL A 364 -28.51 18.11 -23.64
C VAL A 364 -28.97 16.70 -23.30
N THR A 365 -29.72 16.06 -24.19
CA THR A 365 -30.18 14.67 -23.98
C THR A 365 -29.01 13.69 -23.79
N GLY A 366 -27.93 13.87 -24.54
CA GLY A 366 -26.72 13.03 -24.40
C GLY A 366 -26.02 13.21 -23.04
N ILE A 367 -25.95 14.46 -22.58
CA ILE A 367 -25.36 14.80 -21.26
C ILE A 367 -26.19 14.16 -20.15
N ILE A 368 -27.50 14.31 -20.15
CA ILE A 368 -28.40 13.72 -19.14
C ILE A 368 -28.26 12.19 -19.11
N ARG A 369 -28.38 11.56 -20.28
CA ARG A 369 -28.22 10.09 -20.38
C ARG A 369 -26.86 9.59 -19.93
N THR A 370 -25.80 10.35 -20.16
CA THR A 370 -24.46 10.00 -19.69
C THR A 370 -24.35 10.10 -18.18
N ALA A 371 -24.92 11.15 -17.58
CA ALA A 371 -24.98 11.29 -16.13
C ALA A 371 -25.83 10.18 -15.48
N ALA A 372 -27.00 9.88 -16.04
CA ALA A 372 -27.90 8.84 -15.53
C ALA A 372 -27.33 7.41 -15.62
N LYS A 373 -26.40 7.16 -16.56
CA LYS A 373 -25.72 5.84 -16.71
C LYS A 373 -24.59 5.60 -15.74
N GLN A 374 -24.22 6.55 -14.90
CA GLN A 374 -23.17 6.34 -13.91
C GLN A 374 -23.63 5.33 -12.88
N VAL A 375 -22.78 4.34 -12.60
CA VAL A 375 -23.04 3.31 -11.61
C VAL A 375 -22.12 3.50 -10.41
N GLY A 376 -22.60 3.15 -9.22
CA GLY A 376 -21.79 3.22 -8.02
C GLY A 376 -21.70 4.61 -7.38
N VAL A 377 -22.44 5.61 -7.90
CA VAL A 377 -22.49 6.98 -7.38
C VAL A 377 -23.93 7.51 -7.41
N ASP A 378 -24.26 8.42 -6.50
CA ASP A 378 -25.48 9.23 -6.57
C ASP A 378 -25.14 10.50 -7.33
N VAL A 379 -25.69 10.65 -8.52
CA VAL A 379 -25.34 11.77 -9.41
C VAL A 379 -26.33 12.91 -9.27
N GLN A 380 -25.83 14.11 -8.97
CA GLN A 380 -26.51 15.37 -9.16
C GLN A 380 -26.01 16.01 -10.46
N LEU A 381 -26.86 16.23 -11.43
CA LEU A 381 -26.51 16.96 -12.65
C LEU A 381 -26.93 18.41 -12.55
N LEU A 382 -25.97 19.34 -12.64
CA LEU A 382 -26.16 20.77 -12.77
C LEU A 382 -25.93 21.15 -14.24
N LEU A 383 -27.01 21.30 -14.98
CA LEU A 383 -26.97 21.64 -16.41
C LEU A 383 -27.10 23.16 -16.56
N LEU A 384 -26.05 23.79 -17.10
CA LEU A 384 -26.04 25.24 -17.36
C LEU A 384 -26.28 25.47 -18.83
N LEU A 385 -27.50 25.99 -19.15
CA LEU A 385 -27.89 26.31 -20.52
C LEU A 385 -27.54 27.76 -20.86
N HIS A 386 -26.77 27.97 -21.92
CA HIS A 386 -26.40 29.30 -22.39
C HIS A 386 -27.01 29.61 -23.73
N GLY A 387 -27.82 30.70 -23.78
CA GLY A 387 -28.39 31.23 -25.02
C GLY A 387 -29.58 30.45 -25.58
N PHE A 388 -30.16 29.54 -24.79
CA PHE A 388 -31.39 28.82 -25.10
C PHE A 388 -32.06 28.34 -23.83
N ASP A 389 -33.39 28.14 -23.88
CA ASP A 389 -34.16 27.55 -22.80
C ASP A 389 -34.70 26.18 -23.21
N GLN A 390 -34.91 25.30 -22.25
CA GLN A 390 -35.58 24.02 -22.43
C GLN A 390 -36.58 23.79 -21.30
N ASP A 391 -37.64 23.04 -21.60
CA ASP A 391 -38.64 22.66 -20.60
C ASP A 391 -38.05 21.77 -19.52
N GLU A 392 -38.13 22.20 -18.28
CA GLU A 392 -37.58 21.49 -17.14
C GLU A 392 -38.21 20.11 -16.91
N ALA A 393 -39.54 20.01 -17.22
CA ALA A 393 -40.25 18.74 -17.07
C ALA A 393 -39.78 17.70 -18.10
N GLU A 394 -39.50 18.14 -19.35
CA GLU A 394 -38.86 17.26 -20.36
C GLU A 394 -37.47 16.81 -19.92
N LEU A 395 -36.65 17.71 -19.37
CA LEU A 395 -35.30 17.39 -18.89
C LEU A 395 -35.33 16.37 -17.73
N GLN A 396 -36.26 16.56 -16.78
CA GLN A 396 -36.45 15.64 -15.67
C GLN A 396 -36.97 14.26 -16.13
N ALA A 397 -37.80 14.20 -17.15
CA ALA A 397 -38.28 12.94 -17.73
C ALA A 397 -37.15 12.12 -18.40
N LEU A 398 -36.12 12.79 -18.93
CA LEU A 398 -34.96 12.16 -19.54
C LEU A 398 -33.97 11.57 -18.49
N ALA A 399 -34.03 12.01 -17.24
CA ALA A 399 -33.18 11.59 -16.17
C ALA A 399 -33.68 10.34 -15.41
N ARG A 400 -34.93 9.96 -15.62
CA ARG A 400 -35.60 8.77 -15.06
C ARG A 400 -35.43 7.57 -15.98
#